data_8490da45512ad714c6a3689c599a5302
#
_entry.id   8490da45512ad714c6a3689c599a5302
#
_cell.length_a   1.000
_cell.length_b   1.000
_cell.length_c   1.000
_cell.angle_alpha   90.00
_cell.angle_beta   90.00
_cell.angle_gamma   90.00
#
_symmetry.space_group_name_H-M   'P 1'
#
loop_
_entity.id
_entity.type
_entity.pdbx_description
1 polymer ?
#
loop_
_entity_poly.entity_id
_entity_poly.type
_entity_poly.pdbx_seq_one_letter_code
_entity_poly.pdbx_strand_id
1 'polypeptide(L)'
;LDGEDITHMSNTERARREFATVLSQLAACPESRDGRPCGVCRVCRQIEERNYAEFYTLTPVGKMYEVKIGDRTNPEPNTLRYFEKQFHLTSTSGGRCKVGVIFDADRMNEESQNALLKTLEEPPPETLLILATGNPAALLPTTRSRCQLLPLLTNRCEYSFPGAAELIGALNLLVTKARGDLALAEEQAAAICRVAAGLNSDATGRTAAEWEGRLNAAAQT
;
A
#
# COMPACT_ATOMS: atom_id res chain seq x y z
N LEU A 1 -13.18 -16.26 -0.23
CA LEU A 1 -11.94 -15.49 -0.36
C LEU A 1 -11.76 -14.76 0.93
N ASP A 2 -10.82 -15.27 1.69
CA ASP A 2 -10.60 -15.03 3.10
C ASP A 2 -10.29 -13.55 3.35
N GLY A 3 -10.97 -12.99 4.36
CA GLY A 3 -10.71 -11.63 4.81
C GLY A 3 -9.24 -11.50 5.18
N GLU A 4 -8.48 -10.79 4.36
CA GLU A 4 -7.12 -10.39 4.73
C GLU A 4 -7.21 -9.62 6.04
N ASP A 5 -6.50 -10.11 7.03
CA ASP A 5 -6.47 -9.54 8.37
C ASP A 5 -5.81 -8.15 8.31
N ILE A 6 -6.64 -7.12 8.22
CA ILE A 6 -6.22 -5.71 8.14
C ILE A 6 -5.56 -5.21 9.42
N THR A 7 -5.58 -6.01 10.48
CA THR A 7 -5.05 -5.60 11.81
C THR A 7 -3.52 -5.49 11.85
N HIS A 8 -2.81 -6.13 10.91
CA HIS A 8 -1.34 -6.13 10.84
C HIS A 8 -0.74 -5.23 9.75
N MET A 9 -1.59 -4.53 8.96
CA MET A 9 -1.10 -3.64 7.91
C MET A 9 -0.53 -2.34 8.47
N SER A 10 0.58 -1.88 7.88
CA SER A 10 1.12 -0.55 8.17
C SER A 10 0.15 0.55 7.67
N ASN A 11 0.15 1.72 8.33
CA ASN A 11 -0.68 2.87 7.90
C ASN A 11 -0.42 3.26 6.44
N THR A 12 0.81 3.11 5.96
CA THR A 12 1.19 3.42 4.58
C THR A 12 0.62 2.41 3.58
N GLU A 13 0.59 1.14 3.94
CA GLU A 13 0.00 0.08 3.11
C GLU A 13 -1.51 0.24 3.03
N ARG A 14 -2.16 0.51 4.15
CA ARG A 14 -3.59 0.82 4.21
C ARG A 14 -3.94 2.01 3.32
N ALA A 15 -3.18 3.10 3.39
CA ALA A 15 -3.38 4.28 2.55
C ALA A 15 -3.23 3.95 1.05
N ARG A 16 -2.25 3.09 0.66
CA ARG A 16 -2.11 2.64 -0.73
C ARG A 16 -3.32 1.86 -1.20
N ARG A 17 -3.85 0.96 -0.37
CA ARG A 17 -5.04 0.16 -0.69
C ARG A 17 -6.30 1.02 -0.80
N GLU A 18 -6.51 1.95 0.12
CA GLU A 18 -7.62 2.91 0.07
C GLU A 18 -7.54 3.79 -1.17
N PHE A 19 -6.36 4.32 -1.50
CA PHE A 19 -6.16 5.14 -2.69
C PHE A 19 -6.40 4.35 -3.99
N ALA A 20 -5.90 3.12 -4.08
CA ALA A 20 -6.16 2.23 -5.22
C ALA A 20 -7.66 1.96 -5.40
N THR A 21 -8.41 1.80 -4.29
CA THR A 21 -9.87 1.64 -4.32
C THR A 21 -10.56 2.90 -4.86
N VAL A 22 -10.18 4.08 -4.38
CA VAL A 22 -10.76 5.36 -4.87
C VAL A 22 -10.45 5.59 -6.34
N LEU A 23 -9.22 5.31 -6.81
CA LEU A 23 -8.88 5.39 -8.22
C LEU A 23 -9.69 4.40 -9.07
N SER A 24 -9.91 3.20 -8.55
CA SER A 24 -10.72 2.18 -9.21
C SER A 24 -12.17 2.63 -9.33
N GLN A 25 -12.73 3.19 -8.27
CA GLN A 25 -14.07 3.77 -8.28
C GLN A 25 -14.15 4.93 -9.27
N LEU A 26 -13.16 5.83 -9.30
CA LEU A 26 -13.13 6.97 -10.21
C LEU A 26 -13.15 6.52 -11.70
N ALA A 27 -12.36 5.50 -12.02
CA ALA A 27 -12.22 4.99 -13.37
C ALA A 27 -13.48 4.24 -13.85
N ALA A 28 -14.03 3.38 -13.01
CA ALA A 28 -15.16 2.51 -13.37
C ALA A 28 -16.54 3.16 -13.17
N CYS A 29 -16.64 4.23 -12.36
CA CYS A 29 -17.90 4.87 -12.01
C CYS A 29 -18.57 5.55 -13.22
N PRO A 30 -19.80 5.14 -13.62
CA PRO A 30 -20.52 5.79 -14.72
C PRO A 30 -20.98 7.22 -14.39
N GLU A 31 -21.07 7.56 -13.11
CA GLU A 31 -21.56 8.84 -12.60
C GLU A 31 -20.45 9.70 -12.00
N SER A 32 -19.18 9.42 -12.34
CA SER A 32 -18.06 10.23 -11.84
C SER A 32 -18.13 11.67 -12.38
N ARG A 33 -17.91 12.66 -11.50
CA ARG A 33 -17.92 14.10 -11.82
C ARG A 33 -16.75 14.79 -11.13
N ASP A 34 -16.19 15.80 -11.81
CA ASP A 34 -15.15 16.67 -11.25
C ASP A 34 -13.95 15.90 -10.65
N GLY A 35 -13.54 14.79 -11.28
CA GLY A 35 -12.43 13.97 -10.80
C GLY A 35 -12.73 13.19 -9.51
N ARG A 36 -14.02 12.96 -9.17
CA ARG A 36 -14.44 12.19 -7.99
C ARG A 36 -15.44 11.09 -8.37
N PRO A 37 -15.33 9.90 -7.77
CA PRO A 37 -16.37 8.89 -7.88
C PRO A 37 -17.63 9.37 -7.14
N CYS A 38 -18.83 8.94 -7.59
CA CYS A 38 -20.06 9.33 -6.89
C CYS A 38 -20.23 8.67 -5.51
N GLY A 39 -19.53 7.55 -5.25
CA GLY A 39 -19.55 6.81 -3.99
C GLY A 39 -20.84 6.02 -3.70
N VAL A 40 -21.92 6.28 -4.44
CA VAL A 40 -23.26 5.74 -4.12
C VAL A 40 -23.82 4.81 -5.20
N CYS A 41 -23.32 4.84 -6.43
CA CYS A 41 -23.80 3.97 -7.49
C CYS A 41 -23.43 2.50 -7.23
N ARG A 42 -24.08 1.59 -7.92
CA ARG A 42 -23.83 0.14 -7.80
C ARG A 42 -22.36 -0.21 -7.98
N VAL A 43 -21.69 0.38 -8.98
CA VAL A 43 -20.28 0.12 -9.28
C VAL A 43 -19.37 0.56 -8.13
N CYS A 44 -19.55 1.77 -7.58
CA CYS A 44 -18.76 2.26 -6.46
C CYS A 44 -18.90 1.38 -5.21
N ARG A 45 -20.12 0.97 -4.88
CA ARG A 45 -20.36 0.07 -3.73
C ARG A 45 -19.74 -1.31 -3.94
N GLN A 46 -19.89 -1.88 -5.13
CA GLN A 46 -19.32 -3.18 -5.46
C GLN A 46 -17.78 -3.18 -5.42
N ILE A 47 -17.13 -2.08 -5.83
CA ILE A 47 -15.67 -1.95 -5.73
C ILE A 47 -15.23 -1.84 -4.26
N GLU A 48 -15.95 -1.07 -3.45
CA GLU A 48 -15.69 -0.95 -2.01
C GLU A 48 -15.84 -2.29 -1.28
N GLU A 49 -16.87 -3.04 -1.62
CA GLU A 49 -17.15 -4.39 -1.11
C GLU A 49 -16.28 -5.49 -1.76
N ARG A 50 -15.36 -5.13 -2.69
CA ARG A 50 -14.54 -6.05 -3.47
C ARG A 50 -15.35 -7.11 -4.24
N ASN A 51 -16.53 -6.73 -4.69
CA ASN A 51 -17.53 -7.59 -5.35
C ASN A 51 -17.84 -7.12 -6.77
N TYR A 52 -17.07 -6.16 -7.30
CA TYR A 52 -17.22 -5.72 -8.68
C TYR A 52 -16.62 -6.75 -9.65
N ALA A 53 -17.41 -7.26 -10.58
CA ALA A 53 -17.01 -8.36 -11.46
C ALA A 53 -15.81 -8.05 -12.38
N GLU A 54 -15.50 -6.79 -12.60
CA GLU A 54 -14.39 -6.32 -13.44
C GLU A 54 -13.31 -5.61 -12.61
N PHE A 55 -13.25 -5.91 -11.32
CA PHE A 55 -12.20 -5.50 -10.41
C PHE A 55 -11.33 -6.71 -10.04
N TYR A 56 -10.15 -6.74 -10.63
CA TYR A 56 -9.21 -7.83 -10.46
C TYR A 56 -8.07 -7.41 -9.57
N THR A 57 -7.77 -8.21 -8.57
CA THR A 57 -6.64 -7.96 -7.67
C THR A 57 -5.63 -9.09 -7.76
N LEU A 58 -4.36 -8.74 -7.67
CA LEU A 58 -3.25 -9.68 -7.60
C LEU A 58 -2.40 -9.30 -6.39
N THR A 59 -2.18 -10.27 -5.50
CA THR A 59 -1.40 -10.11 -4.28
C THR A 59 -0.30 -11.16 -4.20
N PRO A 60 0.86 -10.85 -3.59
CA PRO A 60 1.89 -11.85 -3.34
C PRO A 60 1.36 -12.97 -2.44
N VAL A 61 1.80 -14.19 -2.69
CA VAL A 61 1.37 -15.38 -1.94
C VAL A 61 2.53 -16.31 -1.60
N GLY A 62 2.29 -17.22 -0.65
CA GLY A 62 3.21 -18.27 -0.26
C GLY A 62 4.32 -17.80 0.69
N LYS A 63 5.23 -18.74 1.04
CA LYS A 63 6.31 -18.48 2.01
C LYS A 63 7.31 -17.42 1.57
N MET A 64 7.51 -17.27 0.26
CA MET A 64 8.42 -16.28 -0.33
C MET A 64 7.79 -14.90 -0.49
N TYR A 65 6.46 -14.80 -0.28
CA TYR A 65 5.68 -13.57 -0.48
C TYR A 65 5.99 -12.90 -1.82
N GLU A 66 5.74 -13.65 -2.89
CA GLU A 66 6.02 -13.25 -4.28
C GLU A 66 4.76 -13.30 -5.15
N VAL A 67 4.74 -12.47 -6.20
CA VAL A 67 3.72 -12.53 -7.25
C VAL A 67 4.12 -13.61 -8.25
N LYS A 68 3.35 -14.71 -8.29
CA LYS A 68 3.59 -15.82 -9.20
C LYS A 68 3.18 -15.50 -10.63
N ILE A 69 3.99 -15.92 -11.61
CA ILE A 69 3.69 -15.71 -13.03
C ILE A 69 2.53 -16.59 -13.53
N GLY A 70 2.43 -17.83 -13.07
CA GLY A 70 1.44 -18.81 -13.50
C GLY A 70 1.78 -19.56 -14.79
N ASP A 71 1.05 -20.64 -15.08
CA ASP A 71 1.20 -21.43 -16.30
C ASP A 71 0.67 -20.70 -17.53
N ARG A 72 1.27 -20.97 -18.72
CA ARG A 72 0.86 -20.34 -19.98
C ARG A 72 -0.45 -20.88 -20.53
N THR A 73 -0.68 -22.16 -20.35
CA THR A 73 -1.80 -22.87 -20.98
C THR A 73 -3.03 -22.87 -20.09
N ASN A 74 -2.83 -23.08 -18.77
CA ASN A 74 -3.89 -23.11 -17.80
C ASN A 74 -3.49 -22.31 -16.55
N PRO A 75 -3.57 -20.96 -16.61
CA PRO A 75 -3.15 -20.12 -15.51
C PRO A 75 -4.06 -20.31 -14.30
N GLU A 76 -3.45 -20.53 -13.14
CA GLU A 76 -4.17 -20.66 -11.86
C GLU A 76 -4.62 -19.30 -11.34
N PRO A 77 -5.71 -19.25 -10.56
CA PRO A 77 -6.14 -18.02 -9.86
C PRO A 77 -5.00 -17.41 -9.04
N ASN A 78 -5.01 -16.10 -8.89
CA ASN A 78 -3.99 -15.31 -8.19
C ASN A 78 -2.56 -15.50 -8.76
N THR A 79 -2.46 -15.62 -10.10
CA THR A 79 -1.21 -15.56 -10.84
C THR A 79 -1.28 -14.44 -11.87
N LEU A 80 -0.13 -13.93 -12.30
CA LEU A 80 -0.07 -12.80 -13.24
C LEU A 80 -0.77 -13.13 -14.56
N ARG A 81 -0.56 -14.31 -15.12
CA ARG A 81 -1.21 -14.71 -16.39
C ARG A 81 -2.70 -14.90 -16.27
N TYR A 82 -3.19 -15.39 -15.13
CA TYR A 82 -4.62 -15.42 -14.86
C TYR A 82 -5.18 -14.02 -14.78
N PHE A 83 -4.50 -13.12 -14.08
CA PHE A 83 -4.87 -11.71 -13.94
C PHE A 83 -4.94 -11.02 -15.31
N GLU A 84 -3.93 -11.16 -16.18
CA GLU A 84 -3.92 -10.59 -17.51
C GLU A 84 -5.06 -11.13 -18.39
N LYS A 85 -5.36 -12.43 -18.30
CA LYS A 85 -6.45 -13.07 -19.07
C LYS A 85 -7.81 -12.43 -18.79
N GLN A 86 -8.04 -11.92 -17.56
CA GLN A 86 -9.32 -11.30 -17.19
C GLN A 86 -9.61 -10.04 -18.02
N PHE A 87 -8.60 -9.30 -18.45
CA PHE A 87 -8.79 -8.08 -19.23
C PHE A 87 -9.26 -8.35 -20.68
N HIS A 88 -9.01 -9.53 -21.20
CA HIS A 88 -9.44 -9.95 -22.53
C HIS A 88 -10.87 -10.51 -22.57
N LEU A 89 -11.51 -10.73 -21.43
CA LEU A 89 -12.91 -11.16 -21.37
C LEU A 89 -13.84 -9.99 -21.75
N THR A 90 -15.01 -10.31 -22.27
CA THR A 90 -16.02 -9.28 -22.60
C THR A 90 -16.56 -8.62 -21.34
N SER A 91 -16.69 -7.29 -21.35
CA SER A 91 -17.28 -6.51 -20.25
C SER A 91 -18.79 -6.79 -20.14
N THR A 92 -19.26 -7.04 -18.93
CA THR A 92 -20.68 -7.36 -18.64
C THR A 92 -21.26 -6.55 -17.47
N SER A 93 -20.46 -5.76 -16.80
CA SER A 93 -20.83 -5.20 -15.49
C SER A 93 -21.46 -3.80 -15.54
N GLY A 94 -21.51 -3.15 -16.72
CA GLY A 94 -22.07 -1.81 -16.88
C GLY A 94 -21.22 -0.66 -16.29
N GLY A 95 -20.00 -0.94 -15.86
CA GLY A 95 -18.99 0.09 -15.54
C GLY A 95 -18.30 0.63 -16.78
N ARG A 96 -17.56 1.73 -16.61
CA ARG A 96 -16.82 2.38 -17.71
C ARG A 96 -15.56 1.64 -18.10
N CYS A 97 -14.92 0.97 -17.15
CA CYS A 97 -13.68 0.26 -17.41
C CYS A 97 -13.46 -0.93 -16.44
N LYS A 98 -12.61 -1.83 -16.89
CA LYS A 98 -12.02 -2.87 -16.06
C LYS A 98 -10.88 -2.30 -15.25
N VAL A 99 -10.73 -2.75 -14.04
CA VAL A 99 -9.65 -2.30 -13.18
C VAL A 99 -8.86 -3.49 -12.66
N GLY A 100 -7.55 -3.42 -12.83
CA GLY A 100 -6.63 -4.38 -12.22
C GLY A 100 -5.69 -3.70 -11.25
N VAL A 101 -5.55 -4.26 -10.07
CA VAL A 101 -4.62 -3.77 -9.05
C VAL A 101 -3.65 -4.86 -8.66
N ILE A 102 -2.36 -4.61 -8.85
CA ILE A 102 -1.29 -5.46 -8.32
C ILE A 102 -0.79 -4.80 -7.03
N PHE A 103 -1.08 -5.41 -5.89
CA PHE A 103 -0.57 -4.95 -4.60
C PHE A 103 0.84 -5.48 -4.37
N ASP A 104 1.64 -4.67 -3.66
CA ASP A 104 3.05 -4.96 -3.39
C ASP A 104 3.81 -5.38 -4.67
N ALA A 105 3.65 -4.57 -5.72
CA ALA A 105 4.21 -4.86 -7.05
C ALA A 105 5.74 -4.99 -7.04
N ASP A 106 6.42 -4.47 -6.03
CA ASP A 106 7.86 -4.70 -5.76
C ASP A 106 8.19 -6.16 -5.41
N ARG A 107 7.17 -7.00 -5.17
CA ARG A 107 7.31 -8.46 -4.97
C ARG A 107 7.19 -9.26 -6.26
N MET A 108 7.05 -8.62 -7.40
CA MET A 108 7.20 -9.26 -8.71
C MET A 108 8.69 -9.53 -8.98
N ASN A 109 9.02 -10.77 -9.33
CA ASN A 109 10.35 -11.07 -9.84
C ASN A 109 10.53 -10.50 -11.27
N GLU A 110 11.75 -10.55 -11.77
CA GLU A 110 12.10 -10.00 -13.10
C GLU A 110 11.29 -10.64 -14.23
N GLU A 111 11.05 -11.96 -14.15
CA GLU A 111 10.27 -12.70 -15.13
C GLU A 111 8.80 -12.25 -15.16
N SER A 112 8.18 -12.04 -13.99
CA SER A 112 6.82 -11.55 -13.87
C SER A 112 6.70 -10.11 -14.38
N GLN A 113 7.65 -9.23 -14.07
CA GLN A 113 7.66 -7.87 -14.59
C GLN A 113 7.80 -7.84 -16.11
N ASN A 114 8.68 -8.66 -16.68
CA ASN A 114 8.87 -8.77 -18.14
C ASN A 114 7.62 -9.34 -18.83
N ALA A 115 6.91 -10.27 -18.21
CA ALA A 115 5.65 -10.79 -18.76
C ALA A 115 4.57 -9.70 -18.86
N LEU A 116 4.50 -8.78 -17.89
CA LEU A 116 3.53 -7.70 -17.85
C LEU A 116 3.80 -6.58 -18.87
N LEU A 117 5.03 -6.46 -19.40
CA LEU A 117 5.42 -5.35 -20.28
C LEU A 117 4.50 -5.18 -21.47
N LYS A 118 4.08 -6.29 -22.11
CA LYS A 118 3.18 -6.23 -23.28
C LYS A 118 1.84 -5.58 -22.91
N THR A 119 1.27 -5.96 -21.78
CA THR A 119 0.01 -5.40 -21.29
C THR A 119 0.13 -3.94 -20.89
N LEU A 120 1.31 -3.52 -20.41
CA LEU A 120 1.59 -2.11 -20.10
C LEU A 120 1.82 -1.26 -21.35
N GLU A 121 2.38 -1.83 -22.42
CA GLU A 121 2.59 -1.13 -23.70
C GLU A 121 1.29 -0.95 -24.47
N GLU A 122 0.47 -1.99 -24.53
CA GLU A 122 -0.78 -2.05 -25.30
C GLU A 122 -1.90 -2.56 -24.38
N PRO A 123 -2.35 -1.74 -23.41
CA PRO A 123 -3.42 -2.16 -22.51
C PRO A 123 -4.72 -2.40 -23.31
N PRO A 124 -5.50 -3.42 -22.96
CA PRO A 124 -6.80 -3.62 -23.57
C PRO A 124 -7.69 -2.36 -23.40
N PRO A 125 -8.60 -2.09 -24.36
CA PRO A 125 -9.45 -0.91 -24.28
C PRO A 125 -10.24 -0.88 -22.97
N GLU A 126 -10.52 0.31 -22.48
CA GLU A 126 -11.29 0.53 -21.24
C GLU A 126 -10.72 -0.23 -20.04
N THR A 127 -9.40 -0.24 -19.90
CA THR A 127 -8.70 -0.92 -18.79
C THR A 127 -7.80 0.04 -18.05
N LEU A 128 -7.86 0.02 -16.71
CA LEU A 128 -6.95 0.68 -15.82
C LEU A 128 -6.10 -0.36 -15.05
N LEU A 129 -4.77 -0.26 -15.15
CA LEU A 129 -3.84 -1.05 -14.39
C LEU A 129 -3.18 -0.19 -13.30
N ILE A 130 -3.21 -0.65 -12.07
CA ILE A 130 -2.61 0.00 -10.91
C ILE A 130 -1.54 -0.92 -10.33
N LEU A 131 -0.30 -0.45 -10.28
CA LEU A 131 0.80 -1.11 -9.58
C LEU A 131 1.03 -0.38 -8.25
N ALA A 132 0.51 -0.93 -7.16
CA ALA A 132 0.70 -0.38 -5.82
C ALA A 132 1.99 -0.94 -5.22
N THR A 133 2.93 -0.06 -4.88
CA THR A 133 4.23 -0.48 -4.33
C THR A 133 4.71 0.43 -3.20
N GLY A 134 5.41 -0.14 -2.24
CA GLY A 134 6.15 0.60 -1.22
C GLY A 134 7.58 0.95 -1.63
N ASN A 135 8.11 0.28 -2.66
CA ASN A 135 9.46 0.48 -3.14
C ASN A 135 9.50 0.55 -4.70
N PRO A 136 9.22 1.71 -5.30
CA PRO A 136 9.26 1.86 -6.75
C PRO A 136 10.62 1.54 -7.38
N ALA A 137 11.71 1.62 -6.61
CA ALA A 137 13.05 1.33 -7.11
C ALA A 137 13.29 -0.16 -7.37
N ALA A 138 12.49 -1.05 -6.75
CA ALA A 138 12.55 -2.51 -7.00
C ALA A 138 11.87 -2.91 -8.32
N LEU A 139 11.07 -2.02 -8.92
CA LEU A 139 10.52 -2.25 -10.25
C LEU A 139 11.57 -1.98 -11.33
N LEU A 140 11.58 -2.82 -12.36
CA LEU A 140 12.48 -2.65 -13.51
C LEU A 140 12.29 -1.27 -14.15
N PRO A 141 13.35 -0.64 -14.65
CA PRO A 141 13.26 0.63 -15.38
C PRO A 141 12.27 0.55 -16.57
N THR A 142 12.21 -0.60 -17.24
CA THR A 142 11.29 -0.89 -18.34
C THR A 142 9.82 -0.87 -17.91
N THR A 143 9.50 -1.40 -16.74
CA THR A 143 8.15 -1.35 -16.14
C THR A 143 7.81 0.08 -15.74
N ARG A 144 8.72 0.76 -15.04
CA ARG A 144 8.49 2.14 -14.55
C ARG A 144 8.30 3.15 -15.68
N SER A 145 9.03 3.01 -16.78
CA SER A 145 8.93 3.92 -17.93
C SER A 145 7.56 3.86 -18.64
N ARG A 146 6.79 2.79 -18.41
CA ARG A 146 5.46 2.58 -18.99
C ARG A 146 4.32 2.90 -18.01
N CYS A 147 4.66 3.32 -16.80
CA CYS A 147 3.70 3.69 -15.76
C CYS A 147 3.79 5.17 -15.44
N GLN A 148 2.67 5.79 -15.16
CA GLN A 148 2.65 7.10 -14.53
C GLN A 148 2.83 6.94 -13.02
N LEU A 149 3.89 7.53 -12.46
CA LEU A 149 4.14 7.50 -11.03
C LEU A 149 3.23 8.52 -10.32
N LEU A 150 2.44 8.02 -9.38
CA LEU A 150 1.62 8.82 -8.47
C LEU A 150 2.17 8.65 -7.05
N PRO A 151 2.98 9.59 -6.55
CA PRO A 151 3.50 9.50 -5.19
C PRO A 151 2.39 9.79 -4.17
N LEU A 152 2.11 8.81 -3.30
CA LEU A 152 1.26 9.01 -2.15
C LEU A 152 2.10 9.62 -1.02
N LEU A 153 2.08 10.93 -0.94
CA LEU A 153 2.65 11.64 0.20
C LEU A 153 1.61 11.56 1.33
N THR A 154 1.74 10.57 2.18
CA THR A 154 0.97 10.50 3.42
C THR A 154 1.52 11.55 4.39
N ASN A 155 1.11 12.81 4.23
CA ASN A 155 1.46 13.89 5.15
C ASN A 155 0.79 13.75 6.53
N ARG A 156 0.08 12.67 6.78
CA ARG A 156 -0.52 12.33 8.07
C ARG A 156 0.07 11.05 8.63
N CYS A 157 1.35 11.08 8.94
CA CYS A 157 1.80 10.24 10.04
C CYS A 157 1.24 10.89 11.32
N GLU A 158 0.03 10.53 11.72
CA GLU A 158 -0.41 10.75 13.09
C GLU A 158 0.43 9.85 13.98
N TYR A 159 1.60 10.33 14.35
CA TYR A 159 2.41 9.66 15.36
C TYR A 159 1.71 9.86 16.71
N SER A 160 0.91 8.88 17.11
CA SER A 160 0.23 8.87 18.41
C SER A 160 1.12 8.20 19.46
N PHE A 161 2.16 8.89 19.89
CA PHE A 161 2.98 8.49 21.04
C PHE A 161 3.30 9.71 21.91
N PRO A 162 3.59 9.52 23.21
CA PRO A 162 3.97 10.63 24.07
C PRO A 162 5.20 11.36 23.52
N GLY A 163 5.10 12.69 23.33
CA GLY A 163 6.19 13.50 22.76
C GLY A 163 6.22 13.57 21.22
N ALA A 164 5.25 12.99 20.50
CA ALA A 164 5.23 13.04 19.02
C ALA A 164 5.23 14.47 18.48
N ALA A 165 4.44 15.36 19.06
CA ALA A 165 4.38 16.76 18.65
C ALA A 165 5.71 17.51 18.88
N GLU A 166 6.39 17.23 20.01
CA GLU A 166 7.71 17.78 20.34
C GLU A 166 8.76 17.29 19.35
N LEU A 167 8.77 15.99 19.05
CA LEU A 167 9.69 15.39 18.07
C LEU A 167 9.51 15.99 16.68
N ILE A 168 8.27 16.07 16.19
CA ILE A 168 7.97 16.64 14.87
C ILE A 168 8.35 18.13 14.82
N GLY A 169 8.06 18.89 15.89
CA GLY A 169 8.45 20.29 16.01
C GLY A 169 9.96 20.48 15.94
N ALA A 170 10.71 19.68 16.70
CA ALA A 170 12.17 19.71 16.72
C ALA A 170 12.80 19.35 15.37
N LEU A 171 12.29 18.30 14.71
CA LEU A 171 12.72 17.90 13.36
C LEU A 171 12.44 18.99 12.33
N ASN A 172 11.26 19.60 12.34
CA ASN A 172 10.92 20.69 11.44
C ASN A 172 11.83 21.90 11.63
N LEU A 173 12.14 22.29 12.86
CA LEU A 173 13.05 23.38 13.16
C LEU A 173 14.48 23.08 12.70
N LEU A 174 14.97 21.86 12.91
CA LEU A 174 16.27 21.41 12.40
C LEU A 174 16.36 21.55 10.88
N VAL A 175 15.35 21.07 10.16
CA VAL A 175 15.36 21.06 8.69
C VAL A 175 15.18 22.46 8.10
N THR A 176 14.36 23.31 8.73
CA THR A 176 13.95 24.59 8.13
C THR A 176 14.77 25.78 8.60
N LYS A 177 15.24 25.80 9.86
CA LYS A 177 15.85 26.99 10.48
C LYS A 177 17.26 26.79 11.02
N ALA A 178 17.68 25.56 11.33
CA ALA A 178 18.97 25.31 11.94
C ALA A 178 20.16 25.32 10.95
N ARG A 179 19.95 25.65 9.68
CA ARG A 179 21.02 25.80 8.69
C ARG A 179 21.91 27.00 9.06
N GLY A 180 23.09 26.72 9.63
CA GLY A 180 24.06 27.72 10.02
C GLY A 180 23.96 28.24 11.46
N ASP A 181 22.96 27.79 12.22
CA ASP A 181 22.79 28.07 13.65
C ASP A 181 23.06 26.81 14.49
N LEU A 182 24.29 26.72 14.99
CA LEU A 182 24.75 25.56 15.76
C LEU A 182 24.02 25.45 17.11
N ALA A 183 23.74 26.58 17.77
CA ALA A 183 23.06 26.58 19.06
C ALA A 183 21.63 26.07 18.94
N LEU A 184 20.90 26.50 17.91
CA LEU A 184 19.56 25.99 17.61
C LEU A 184 19.60 24.50 17.25
N ALA A 185 20.60 24.07 16.48
CA ALA A 185 20.76 22.67 16.10
C ALA A 185 20.99 21.77 17.34
N GLU A 186 21.82 22.19 18.28
CA GLU A 186 22.11 21.49 19.53
C GLU A 186 20.86 21.39 20.43
N GLU A 187 20.10 22.48 20.55
CA GLU A 187 18.85 22.51 21.33
C GLU A 187 17.81 21.52 20.76
N GLN A 188 17.62 21.52 19.44
CA GLN A 188 16.66 20.62 18.79
C GLN A 188 17.13 19.16 18.85
N ALA A 189 18.43 18.89 18.72
CA ALA A 189 18.99 17.57 18.87
C ALA A 189 18.79 17.04 20.32
N ALA A 190 18.97 17.87 21.33
CA ALA A 190 18.69 17.51 22.72
C ALA A 190 17.20 17.19 22.95
N ALA A 191 16.27 17.92 22.31
CA ALA A 191 14.83 17.62 22.38
C ALA A 191 14.52 16.27 21.77
N ILE A 192 15.06 15.95 20.60
CA ILE A 192 14.90 14.66 19.93
C ILE A 192 15.42 13.51 20.83
N CYS A 193 16.61 13.68 21.42
CA CYS A 193 17.19 12.67 22.31
C CYS A 193 16.34 12.44 23.56
N ARG A 194 15.73 13.48 24.16
CA ARG A 194 14.84 13.33 25.32
C ARG A 194 13.60 12.49 24.96
N VAL A 195 12.95 12.79 23.85
CA VAL A 195 11.77 12.01 23.40
C VAL A 195 12.14 10.57 23.10
N ALA A 196 13.27 10.34 22.41
CA ALA A 196 13.76 8.99 22.12
C ALA A 196 14.08 8.18 23.38
N ALA A 197 14.69 8.81 24.38
CA ALA A 197 14.99 8.17 25.68
C ALA A 197 13.71 7.80 26.43
N GLY A 198 12.68 8.67 26.42
CA GLY A 198 11.38 8.39 27.01
C GLY A 198 10.69 7.20 26.34
N LEU A 199 10.67 7.14 25.02
CA LEU A 199 10.09 6.03 24.27
C LEU A 199 10.81 4.70 24.54
N ASN A 200 12.14 4.72 24.65
CA ASN A 200 12.91 3.52 24.95
C ASN A 200 12.63 3.02 26.38
N SER A 201 12.51 3.93 27.35
CA SER A 201 12.12 3.59 28.73
C SER A 201 10.73 2.96 28.80
N ASP A 202 9.74 3.55 28.11
CA ASP A 202 8.37 3.04 28.07
C ASP A 202 8.27 1.68 27.35
N ALA A 203 9.05 1.48 26.29
CA ALA A 203 9.11 0.20 25.59
C ALA A 203 9.71 -0.89 26.47
N THR A 204 10.82 -0.59 27.18
CA THR A 204 11.49 -1.53 28.07
C THR A 204 10.60 -1.90 29.26
N GLY A 205 9.90 -0.91 29.84
CA GLY A 205 8.98 -1.14 30.95
C GLY A 205 7.80 -2.03 30.56
N ARG A 206 7.21 -1.81 29.39
CA ARG A 206 6.10 -2.66 28.87
C ARG A 206 6.55 -4.09 28.62
N THR A 207 7.72 -4.27 28.01
CA THR A 207 8.27 -5.61 27.72
C THR A 207 8.57 -6.36 29.00
N ALA A 208 9.16 -5.70 30.02
CA ALA A 208 9.43 -6.31 31.32
C ALA A 208 8.13 -6.74 32.03
N ALA A 209 7.12 -5.88 32.09
CA ALA A 209 5.82 -6.20 32.69
C ALA A 209 5.10 -7.36 31.99
N GLU A 210 5.20 -7.41 30.66
CA GLU A 210 4.61 -8.51 29.87
C GLU A 210 5.31 -9.85 30.18
N TRP A 211 6.65 -9.85 30.28
CA TRP A 211 7.41 -11.05 30.64
C TRP A 211 7.15 -11.50 32.08
N GLU A 212 7.07 -10.58 33.05
CA GLU A 212 6.70 -10.92 34.43
C GLU A 212 5.30 -11.53 34.51
N GLY A 213 4.33 -10.98 33.77
CA GLY A 213 2.99 -11.55 33.68
C GLY A 213 2.98 -12.98 33.13
N ARG A 214 3.77 -13.27 32.10
CA ARG A 214 3.91 -14.62 31.50
C ARG A 214 4.61 -15.61 32.45
N LEU A 215 5.64 -15.17 33.16
CA LEU A 215 6.33 -16.00 34.14
C LEU A 215 5.43 -16.36 35.34
N ASN A 216 4.65 -15.40 35.83
CA ASN A 216 3.72 -15.64 36.95
C ASN A 216 2.56 -16.57 36.52
N ALA A 217 2.07 -16.48 35.30
CA ALA A 217 1.06 -17.39 34.76
C ALA A 217 1.60 -18.83 34.62
N ALA A 218 2.86 -18.98 34.18
CA ALA A 218 3.52 -20.29 34.05
C ALA A 218 3.88 -20.94 35.42
N ALA A 219 4.05 -20.15 36.47
CA ALA A 219 4.32 -20.66 37.83
C ALA A 219 3.07 -21.12 38.59
N GLN A 220 1.86 -20.83 38.03
CA GLN A 220 0.57 -21.24 38.61
C GLN A 220 -0.03 -22.49 37.95
N THR A 221 0.64 -23.05 36.96
CA THR A 221 0.31 -24.29 36.26
C THR A 221 1.26 -25.40 36.66
#